data_7e59ad37bcdd3b78175730301b95b770
#
_entry.id   7e59ad37bcdd3b78175730301b95b770
#
_cell.length_a   1.000
_cell.length_b   1.000
_cell.length_c   1.000
_cell.angle_alpha   90.00
_cell.angle_beta   90.00
_cell.angle_gamma   90.00
#
_symmetry.space_group_name_H-M   'P 1'
#
loop_
_entity.id
_entity.type
_entity.pdbx_description
1 polymer ?
#
loop_
_entity_poly.entity_id
_entity_poly.type
_entity_poly.pdbx_seq_one_letter_code
_entity_poly.pdbx_strand_id
1 'polypeptide(L)'
;MKLTIINDTHLGVKRQTGTTPNSQKEREDYTLGKFKQLLELADGDLLINGDLFDGYTVSKQVEFATFKMLLSWVNSGSGTLYLSAGNHDLSKDSDKTSSFQNLCKYLLASVASRVKTIGNCFGDEYMVVSEHNAVIIPHV
;
A
#
# COMPACT_ATOMS: atom_id res chain seq x y z
N MET A 1 -20.19 -3.96 8.39
CA MET A 1 -18.77 -3.68 8.65
C MET A 1 -18.35 -2.45 7.88
N LYS A 2 -17.52 -1.62 8.46
CA LYS A 2 -17.04 -0.39 7.80
C LYS A 2 -15.97 -0.71 6.77
N LEU A 3 -15.87 0.16 5.75
CA LEU A 3 -14.76 0.17 4.80
C LEU A 3 -14.09 1.54 4.88
N THR A 4 -12.81 1.53 5.23
CA THR A 4 -11.98 2.73 5.18
C THR A 4 -11.21 2.72 3.87
N ILE A 5 -11.20 3.84 3.17
CA ILE A 5 -10.50 3.98 1.89
C ILE A 5 -9.39 5.03 2.06
N ILE A 6 -8.17 4.63 1.75
CA ILE A 6 -7.01 5.52 1.77
C ILE A 6 -6.50 5.68 0.34
N ASN A 7 -6.36 6.93 -0.10
CA ASN A 7 -5.90 7.27 -1.46
C ASN A 7 -4.63 8.11 -1.39
N ASP A 8 -3.78 7.95 -2.38
CA ASP A 8 -2.68 8.88 -2.70
C ASP A 8 -1.78 9.22 -1.51
N THR A 9 -1.37 8.23 -0.75
CA THR A 9 -0.47 8.45 0.38
C THR A 9 0.94 8.83 -0.03
N HIS A 10 1.39 8.39 -1.19
CA HIS A 10 2.70 8.72 -1.77
C HIS A 10 3.85 8.56 -0.77
N LEU A 11 3.91 7.42 -0.09
CA LEU A 11 4.99 7.12 0.85
C LEU A 11 6.34 7.02 0.14
N GLY A 12 7.40 7.44 0.81
CA GLY A 12 8.73 7.42 0.22
C GLY A 12 8.96 8.54 -0.78
N VAL A 13 8.61 9.77 -0.40
CA VAL A 13 8.75 10.95 -1.25
C VAL A 13 10.15 11.05 -1.85
N LYS A 14 10.23 11.27 -3.17
CA LYS A 14 11.50 11.39 -3.88
C LYS A 14 12.34 12.52 -3.33
N ARG A 15 13.66 12.28 -3.27
CA ARG A 15 14.62 13.30 -2.89
C ARG A 15 14.62 14.43 -3.93
N GLN A 16 14.44 15.65 -3.45
CA GLN A 16 14.51 16.85 -4.29
C GLN A 16 15.93 17.41 -4.30
N THR A 17 16.27 18.12 -5.37
CA THR A 17 17.54 18.82 -5.48
C THR A 17 17.74 19.77 -4.30
N GLY A 18 18.90 19.70 -3.66
CA GLY A 18 19.20 20.53 -2.49
C GLY A 18 18.73 19.96 -1.15
N THR A 19 18.01 18.83 -1.16
CA THR A 19 17.57 18.16 0.07
C THR A 19 18.73 17.39 0.69
N THR A 20 18.96 17.58 1.99
CA THR A 20 19.96 16.82 2.72
C THR A 20 19.43 15.43 3.07
N PRO A 21 20.30 14.43 3.33
CA PRO A 21 19.85 13.11 3.78
C PRO A 21 19.00 13.16 5.05
N ASN A 22 19.32 14.05 6.00
CA ASN A 22 18.54 14.20 7.23
C ASN A 22 17.14 14.75 6.96
N SER A 23 17.01 15.76 6.08
CA SER A 23 15.72 16.30 5.68
C SER A 23 14.86 15.26 4.98
N GLN A 24 15.47 14.43 4.15
CA GLN A 24 14.78 13.34 3.47
C GLN A 24 14.23 12.33 4.47
N LYS A 25 15.04 11.94 5.44
CA LYS A 25 14.63 11.00 6.49
C LYS A 25 13.50 11.57 7.33
N GLU A 26 13.58 12.84 7.69
CA GLU A 26 12.52 13.52 8.46
C GLU A 26 11.18 13.50 7.71
N ARG A 27 11.21 13.75 6.40
CA ARG A 27 10.00 13.68 5.56
C ARG A 27 9.44 12.27 5.51
N GLU A 28 10.29 11.27 5.32
CA GLU A 28 9.87 9.88 5.30
C GLU A 28 9.26 9.47 6.63
N ASP A 29 9.89 9.83 7.75
CA ASP A 29 9.38 9.52 9.09
C ASP A 29 8.04 10.22 9.34
N TYR A 30 7.89 11.46 8.89
CA TYR A 30 6.65 12.21 9.02
C TYR A 30 5.51 11.54 8.25
N THR A 31 5.73 11.20 6.98
CA THR A 31 4.70 10.58 6.15
C THR A 31 4.33 9.18 6.67
N LEU A 32 5.31 8.39 7.10
CA LEU A 32 5.08 7.08 7.69
C LEU A 32 4.28 7.20 9.01
N GLY A 33 4.60 8.20 9.83
CA GLY A 33 3.86 8.47 11.07
C GLY A 33 2.41 8.84 10.81
N LYS A 34 2.15 9.64 9.79
CA LYS A 34 0.78 9.98 9.37
C LYS A 34 0.03 8.76 8.84
N PHE A 35 0.69 7.93 8.06
CA PHE A 35 0.10 6.69 7.57
C PHE A 35 -0.28 5.76 8.73
N LYS A 36 0.60 5.64 9.72
CA LYS A 36 0.32 4.86 10.94
C LYS A 36 -0.93 5.36 11.64
N GLN A 37 -1.08 6.68 11.78
CA GLN A 37 -2.27 7.28 12.39
C GLN A 37 -3.54 6.93 11.61
N LEU A 38 -3.49 6.98 10.28
CA LEU A 38 -4.62 6.58 9.44
C LEU A 38 -4.99 5.11 9.66
N LEU A 39 -4.00 4.23 9.76
CA LEU A 39 -4.24 2.81 10.02
C LEU A 39 -4.89 2.58 11.39
N GLU A 40 -4.51 3.34 12.39
CA GLU A 40 -5.10 3.27 13.73
C GLU A 40 -6.58 3.67 13.71
N LEU A 41 -6.97 4.57 12.82
CA LEU A 41 -8.37 4.99 12.64
C LEU A 41 -9.17 4.02 11.78
N ALA A 42 -8.52 3.19 10.98
CA ALA A 42 -9.19 2.27 10.06
C ALA A 42 -9.82 1.11 10.84
N ASP A 43 -11.14 1.08 10.84
CA ASP A 43 -11.94 0.07 11.52
C ASP A 43 -12.70 -0.74 10.46
N GLY A 44 -12.85 -2.05 10.66
CA GLY A 44 -13.46 -2.93 9.68
C GLY A 44 -12.49 -3.29 8.57
N ASP A 45 -12.93 -3.18 7.32
CA ASP A 45 -12.08 -3.45 6.16
C ASP A 45 -11.34 -2.20 5.70
N LEU A 46 -10.20 -2.38 5.05
CA LEU A 46 -9.34 -1.29 4.59
C LEU A 46 -9.00 -1.47 3.11
N LEU A 47 -9.21 -0.43 2.33
CA LEU A 47 -8.78 -0.37 0.93
C LEU A 47 -7.69 0.69 0.77
N ILE A 48 -6.53 0.26 0.30
CA ILE A 48 -5.48 1.15 -0.18
C ILE A 48 -5.70 1.27 -1.70
N ASN A 49 -6.16 2.42 -2.15
CA ASN A 49 -6.70 2.61 -3.48
C ASN A 49 -5.72 3.30 -4.43
N GLY A 50 -4.57 2.67 -4.66
CA GLY A 50 -3.55 3.17 -5.58
C GLY A 50 -2.60 4.19 -4.99
N ASP A 51 -1.46 4.33 -5.63
CA ASP A 51 -0.41 5.30 -5.30
C ASP A 51 -0.02 5.31 -3.82
N LEU A 52 0.11 4.11 -3.25
CA LEU A 52 0.60 3.94 -1.88
C LEU A 52 2.01 4.52 -1.73
N PHE A 53 2.89 4.21 -2.67
CA PHE A 53 4.24 4.74 -2.72
C PHE A 53 4.35 5.87 -3.74
N ASP A 54 5.28 6.80 -3.50
CA ASP A 54 5.46 7.98 -4.35
C ASP A 54 6.07 7.63 -5.72
N GLY A 55 6.75 6.54 -5.82
CA GLY A 55 7.32 6.08 -7.06
C GLY A 55 7.23 4.57 -7.18
N TYR A 56 7.62 4.05 -8.33
CA TYR A 56 7.61 2.64 -8.58
C TYR A 56 8.64 1.89 -7.69
N THR A 57 9.71 2.57 -7.27
CA THR A 57 10.60 2.08 -6.22
C THR A 57 10.79 3.15 -5.15
N VAL A 58 10.82 2.72 -3.90
CA VAL A 58 11.13 3.57 -2.75
C VAL A 58 12.27 2.91 -1.97
N SER A 59 12.79 3.59 -0.95
CA SER A 59 13.84 3.01 -0.12
C SER A 59 13.35 1.72 0.56
N LYS A 60 14.27 0.81 0.81
CA LYS A 60 13.95 -0.46 1.49
C LYS A 60 13.41 -0.23 2.89
N GLN A 61 13.87 0.82 3.56
CA GLN A 61 13.36 1.20 4.87
C GLN A 61 11.89 1.56 4.84
N VAL A 62 11.47 2.36 3.86
CA VAL A 62 10.06 2.75 3.68
C VAL A 62 9.23 1.53 3.30
N GLU A 63 9.70 0.72 2.37
CA GLU A 63 9.01 -0.50 1.93
C GLU A 63 8.79 -1.44 3.11
N PHE A 64 9.82 -1.69 3.90
CA PHE A 64 9.75 -2.59 5.05
C PHE A 64 8.88 -2.03 6.18
N ALA A 65 9.00 -0.73 6.47
CA ALA A 65 8.17 -0.07 7.48
C ALA A 65 6.68 -0.15 7.11
N THR A 66 6.36 0.07 5.85
CA THR A 66 4.99 -0.03 5.35
C THR A 66 4.46 -1.46 5.48
N PHE A 67 5.27 -2.45 5.11
CA PHE A 67 4.92 -3.86 5.29
C PHE A 67 4.61 -4.18 6.75
N LYS A 68 5.48 -3.77 7.67
CA LYS A 68 5.28 -4.04 9.10
C LYS A 68 4.00 -3.40 9.63
N MET A 69 3.72 -2.17 9.23
CA MET A 69 2.52 -1.47 9.67
C MET A 69 1.25 -2.17 9.15
N LEU A 70 1.21 -2.55 7.89
CA LEU A 70 0.06 -3.24 7.31
C LEU A 70 -0.11 -4.64 7.88
N LEU A 71 0.99 -5.37 8.09
CA LEU A 71 0.95 -6.67 8.73
C LEU A 71 0.39 -6.58 10.15
N SER A 72 0.84 -5.59 10.91
CA SER A 72 0.33 -5.34 12.26
C SER A 72 -1.16 -5.00 12.25
N TRP A 73 -1.61 -4.19 11.29
CA TRP A 73 -3.02 -3.86 11.15
C TRP A 73 -3.87 -5.13 10.88
N VAL A 74 -3.43 -5.98 9.96
CA VAL A 74 -4.13 -7.24 9.64
C VAL A 74 -4.19 -8.15 10.87
N ASN A 75 -3.07 -8.29 11.57
CA ASN A 75 -2.97 -9.19 12.73
C ASN A 75 -3.74 -8.71 13.95
N SER A 76 -3.89 -7.42 14.14
CA SER A 76 -4.56 -6.86 15.32
C SER A 76 -6.07 -6.69 15.16
N GLY A 77 -6.58 -6.80 13.92
CA GLY A 77 -7.99 -6.66 13.63
C GLY A 77 -8.59 -7.92 13.01
N SER A 78 -9.85 -7.83 12.59
CA SER A 78 -10.57 -8.91 11.92
C SER A 78 -10.94 -8.58 10.47
N GLY A 79 -10.63 -7.37 10.01
CA GLY A 79 -10.98 -6.91 8.67
C GLY A 79 -10.07 -7.42 7.57
N THR A 80 -10.49 -7.26 6.35
CA THR A 80 -9.73 -7.61 5.14
C THR A 80 -9.02 -6.37 4.62
N LEU A 81 -7.77 -6.56 4.18
CA LEU A 81 -6.98 -5.53 3.52
C LEU A 81 -7.07 -5.73 2.02
N TYR A 82 -7.54 -4.70 1.32
CA TYR A 82 -7.60 -4.66 -0.14
C TYR A 82 -6.50 -3.71 -0.63
N LEU A 83 -5.66 -4.19 -1.54
CA LEU A 83 -4.57 -3.41 -2.14
C LEU A 83 -4.83 -3.29 -3.64
N SER A 84 -5.16 -2.10 -4.09
CA SER A 84 -5.42 -1.81 -5.50
C SER A 84 -4.24 -1.05 -6.11
N ALA A 85 -3.75 -1.51 -7.25
CA ALA A 85 -2.61 -0.89 -7.93
C ALA A 85 -2.99 0.44 -8.57
N GLY A 86 -2.05 1.41 -8.50
CA GLY A 86 -2.14 2.66 -9.23
C GLY A 86 -1.17 2.70 -10.41
N ASN A 87 -1.10 3.81 -11.12
CA ASN A 87 -0.25 3.99 -12.31
C ASN A 87 1.23 3.69 -12.08
N HIS A 88 1.73 4.07 -10.92
CA HIS A 88 3.15 3.94 -10.59
C HIS A 88 3.48 2.68 -9.80
N ASP A 89 2.49 1.84 -9.54
CA ASP A 89 2.65 0.67 -8.67
C ASP A 89 3.10 -0.58 -9.42
N LEU A 90 3.07 -0.57 -10.74
CA LEU A 90 3.43 -1.71 -11.56
C LEU A 90 4.65 -1.41 -12.41
N SER A 91 5.55 -2.37 -12.52
CA SER A 91 6.71 -2.26 -13.41
C SER A 91 6.30 -2.48 -14.86
N LYS A 92 6.84 -1.65 -15.76
CA LYS A 92 6.71 -1.84 -17.20
C LYS A 92 7.68 -2.90 -17.75
N ASP A 93 8.70 -3.23 -16.97
CA ASP A 93 9.72 -4.22 -17.31
C ASP A 93 9.42 -5.50 -16.54
N SER A 94 9.26 -6.62 -17.27
CA SER A 94 8.93 -7.91 -16.66
C SER A 94 10.03 -8.44 -15.74
N ASP A 95 11.27 -7.98 -15.88
CA ASP A 95 12.39 -8.40 -15.04
C ASP A 95 12.51 -7.61 -13.74
N LYS A 96 11.68 -6.58 -13.55
CA LYS A 96 11.73 -5.71 -12.38
C LYS A 96 10.41 -5.72 -11.64
N THR A 97 10.49 -5.62 -10.32
CA THR A 97 9.31 -5.49 -9.46
C THR A 97 9.30 -4.14 -8.77
N SER A 98 8.13 -3.53 -8.69
CA SER A 98 7.95 -2.29 -7.95
C SER A 98 7.94 -2.56 -6.45
N SER A 99 8.11 -1.49 -5.66
CA SER A 99 7.96 -1.58 -4.21
C SER A 99 6.56 -2.04 -3.81
N PHE A 100 5.53 -1.61 -4.52
CA PHE A 100 4.16 -2.06 -4.29
C PHE A 100 4.01 -3.57 -4.55
N GLN A 101 4.59 -4.07 -5.63
CA GLN A 101 4.56 -5.50 -5.95
C GLN A 101 5.28 -6.32 -4.88
N ASN A 102 6.41 -5.85 -4.39
CA ASN A 102 7.14 -6.50 -3.30
C ASN A 102 6.31 -6.55 -2.02
N LEU A 103 5.67 -5.43 -1.68
CA LEU A 103 4.79 -5.33 -0.52
C LEU A 103 3.65 -6.36 -0.61
N CYS A 104 3.00 -6.45 -1.78
CA CYS A 104 1.93 -7.41 -2.00
C CYS A 104 2.42 -8.84 -1.82
N LYS A 105 3.59 -9.18 -2.37
CA LYS A 105 4.18 -10.51 -2.20
C LYS A 105 4.42 -10.85 -0.73
N TYR A 106 5.00 -9.92 0.01
CA TYR A 106 5.30 -10.15 1.44
C TYR A 106 4.04 -10.34 2.26
N LEU A 107 3.02 -9.53 2.00
CA LEU A 107 1.75 -9.65 2.71
C LEU A 107 1.00 -10.92 2.36
N LEU A 108 0.98 -11.30 1.08
CA LEU A 108 0.35 -12.56 0.65
C LEU A 108 1.06 -13.77 1.21
N ALA A 109 2.38 -13.73 1.33
CA ALA A 109 3.15 -14.81 1.96
C ALA A 109 2.90 -14.93 3.45
N SER A 110 2.56 -13.82 4.12
CA SER A 110 2.41 -13.77 5.58
C SER A 110 0.96 -13.96 6.04
N VAL A 111 -0.01 -13.33 5.36
CA VAL A 111 -1.42 -13.26 5.82
C VAL A 111 -2.40 -13.35 4.65
N ALA A 112 -2.19 -14.29 3.74
CA ALA A 112 -2.95 -14.42 2.49
C ALA A 112 -4.47 -14.50 2.68
N SER A 113 -4.94 -15.06 3.79
CA SER A 113 -6.39 -15.27 4.03
C SER A 113 -7.17 -13.95 4.18
N ARG A 114 -6.50 -12.86 4.53
CA ARG A 114 -7.15 -11.57 4.79
C ARG A 114 -6.57 -10.42 3.98
N VAL A 115 -5.79 -10.74 2.95
CA VAL A 115 -5.23 -9.75 2.03
C VAL A 115 -5.70 -10.08 0.61
N LYS A 116 -6.28 -9.09 -0.08
CA LYS A 116 -6.71 -9.19 -1.47
C LYS A 116 -5.98 -8.15 -2.28
N THR A 117 -5.40 -8.55 -3.40
CA THR A 117 -4.70 -7.64 -4.30
C THR A 117 -5.47 -7.51 -5.60
N ILE A 118 -5.55 -6.29 -6.12
CA ILE A 118 -6.27 -5.99 -7.36
C ILE A 118 -5.31 -5.27 -8.30
N GLY A 119 -5.11 -5.82 -9.50
CA GLY A 119 -4.20 -5.28 -10.51
C GLY A 119 -3.51 -6.40 -11.26
N ASN A 120 -2.70 -6.03 -12.27
CA ASN A 120 -2.26 -6.95 -13.31
C ASN A 120 -1.25 -8.03 -12.90
N CYS A 121 -0.63 -7.96 -11.72
CA CYS A 121 0.50 -8.84 -11.39
C CYS A 121 0.18 -9.95 -10.41
N PHE A 122 -0.67 -9.72 -9.42
CA PHE A 122 -0.85 -10.67 -8.32
C PHE A 122 -2.30 -10.91 -7.95
N GLY A 123 -3.23 -10.29 -8.64
CA GLY A 123 -4.64 -10.38 -8.30
C GLY A 123 -5.53 -10.18 -9.50
N ASP A 124 -6.79 -10.06 -9.22
CA ASP A 124 -7.82 -9.89 -10.24
C ASP A 124 -7.71 -8.52 -10.93
N GLU A 125 -8.18 -8.43 -12.16
CA GLU A 125 -8.25 -7.17 -12.90
C GLU A 125 -9.23 -6.19 -12.27
N TYR A 126 -10.24 -6.69 -11.59
CA TYR A 126 -11.16 -5.93 -10.77
C TYR A 126 -11.73 -6.84 -9.68
N MET A 127 -12.34 -6.27 -8.68
CA MET A 127 -12.95 -7.06 -7.61
C MET A 127 -14.31 -6.47 -7.20
N VAL A 128 -15.31 -7.32 -7.14
CA VAL A 128 -16.62 -6.95 -6.59
C VAL A 128 -16.62 -7.29 -5.09
N VAL A 129 -16.84 -6.29 -4.26
CA VAL A 129 -16.94 -6.45 -2.81
C VAL A 129 -18.39 -6.24 -2.41
N SER A 130 -19.18 -7.31 -2.47
CA SER A 130 -20.62 -7.24 -2.24
C SER A 130 -20.99 -6.77 -0.83
N GLU A 131 -20.16 -7.10 0.17
CA GLU A 131 -20.36 -6.67 1.56
C GLU A 131 -20.37 -5.16 1.72
N HIS A 132 -19.68 -4.44 0.84
CA HIS A 132 -19.60 -2.98 0.85
C HIS A 132 -20.35 -2.36 -0.32
N ASN A 133 -21.03 -3.17 -1.13
CA ASN A 133 -21.72 -2.71 -2.33
C ASN A 133 -20.79 -1.89 -3.24
N ALA A 134 -19.58 -2.41 -3.45
CA ALA A 134 -18.50 -1.69 -4.13
C ALA A 134 -17.83 -2.57 -5.19
N VAL A 135 -17.25 -1.92 -6.20
CA VAL A 135 -16.37 -2.55 -7.20
C VAL A 135 -15.05 -1.82 -7.15
N ILE A 136 -13.96 -2.57 -6.98
CA ILE A 136 -12.61 -2.01 -6.95
C ILE A 136 -11.99 -2.23 -8.32
N ILE A 137 -11.60 -1.14 -8.98
CA ILE A 137 -10.97 -1.17 -10.29
C ILE A 137 -9.62 -0.48 -10.16
N PRO A 138 -8.51 -1.19 -10.46
CA PRO A 138 -7.20 -0.58 -10.34
C PRO A 138 -6.99 0.49 -11.42
N HIS A 139 -6.23 1.51 -11.08
CA HIS A 139 -5.86 2.58 -11.99
C HIS A 139 -4.52 2.25 -12.66
N VAL A 140 -4.59 1.47 -13.71
CA VAL A 140 -3.40 1.02 -14.47
C VAL A 140 -3.54 1.27 -15.96
#